data_ccafa424ead18bf96899f8b5481432ff
#
_entry.id   ccafa424ead18bf96899f8b5481432ff
#
_cell.length_a   1.000
_cell.length_b   1.000
_cell.length_c   1.000
_cell.angle_alpha   90.00
_cell.angle_beta   90.00
_cell.angle_gamma   90.00
#
_symmetry.space_group_name_H-M   'P 1'
#
loop_
_entity.id
_entity.type
_entity.pdbx_description
1 polymer ?
#
loop_
_entity_poly.entity_id
_entity_poly.type
_entity_poly.pdbx_seq_one_letter_code
_entity_poly.pdbx_strand_id
1 'polypeptide(L)'
;VLDCNYLYSIEVESGEPFFWMNGILATDLVEVSSDPTRLEEGGFWATSITFEGDCIFAHFSKVQRDQPFPVTEAWSPLKTIWKSSISKDHYYEYVDEIRRRIALGEVYQANACRVLSTPFAGESIDSLFTQLLERNFAPYASFLRIPNLEIASATPELFLRREEKSVLTSPIKGTQIFKNGELFGVKDQAENIMIVDLMRNDLSQICEIGSIKVIDFLRTENHPEIRHLVSDIGGELRDNLTWEEIFNALLPAGSVSGAPKSSALKIIASNEPTSRGIYCGLIGWIENRSATLGVAIRTFWRENGTIYFGAGAGITWLSDSHQEWRETQLKANRLIGIAGGVDEEGWQFGTGIFETILLIDGKPLFFERHMDRADQAGRDLAIEIPGQEQILKAITCLDRFPVARLRLSFGYMAQFSQAIAPYSQDRTPLKIVVNQQSSTAGVGAHKSYPYWENLDLLRLANLDGFDEVLLIDRQGRVGEGATCTYLFQLHGEWVTPSLAVGVLPGIMRGVVLDLGIATEREISSEDLGSVDAMVALSSLRICVPIASLGERTLKIPLESELIYQRLWSAAQSDSVG
;
A
#
# COMPACT_ATOMS: atom_id res chain seq x y z
N VAL A 1 13.64 21.94 15.14
CA VAL A 1 15.07 21.79 14.80
C VAL A 1 15.63 20.79 15.81
N LEU A 2 15.62 19.51 15.45
CA LEU A 2 16.32 18.46 16.17
C LEU A 2 17.46 18.02 15.25
N ASP A 3 18.68 18.29 15.69
CA ASP A 3 19.91 17.85 15.05
C ASP A 3 19.91 16.32 14.88
N CYS A 4 19.77 15.84 13.66
CA CYS A 4 20.00 14.46 13.27
C CYS A 4 21.50 14.22 13.04
N ASN A 5 22.29 14.14 14.10
CA ASN A 5 23.64 13.61 14.02
C ASN A 5 23.92 12.76 15.25
N TYR A 6 24.35 11.51 14.98
CA TYR A 6 24.71 10.40 15.86
C TYR A 6 23.57 9.41 16.16
N LEU A 7 23.09 8.73 15.12
CA LEU A 7 22.53 7.39 15.27
C LEU A 7 23.65 6.38 14.97
N TYR A 8 24.26 5.82 16.01
CA TYR A 8 24.97 4.57 15.88
C TYR A 8 23.92 3.50 15.56
N SER A 9 23.78 3.13 14.29
CA SER A 9 23.05 1.92 13.91
C SER A 9 23.79 0.73 14.53
N ILE A 10 23.10 -0.04 15.37
CA ILE A 10 23.62 -1.32 15.81
C ILE A 10 23.44 -2.25 14.62
N GLU A 11 24.55 -2.62 13.98
CA GLU A 11 24.54 -3.66 12.96
C GLU A 11 24.28 -5.01 13.67
N VAL A 12 23.19 -5.68 13.30
CA VAL A 12 22.97 -7.08 13.63
C VAL A 12 23.71 -7.88 12.55
N GLU A 13 24.60 -8.77 12.94
CA GLU A 13 25.32 -9.62 11.99
C GLU A 13 24.34 -10.43 11.14
N SER A 14 24.68 -10.64 9.86
CA SER A 14 23.83 -11.39 8.94
C SER A 14 23.56 -12.79 9.49
N GLY A 15 22.25 -13.13 9.63
CA GLY A 15 21.82 -14.43 10.15
C GLY A 15 21.61 -14.52 11.66
N GLU A 16 22.05 -13.53 12.45
CA GLU A 16 21.83 -13.54 13.90
C GLU A 16 20.36 -13.37 14.25
N PRO A 17 19.82 -14.11 15.25
CA PRO A 17 18.46 -13.95 15.71
C PRO A 17 18.21 -12.57 16.34
N PHE A 18 17.10 -11.94 15.98
CA PHE A 18 16.65 -10.71 16.62
C PHE A 18 15.15 -10.51 16.45
N PHE A 19 14.60 -9.63 17.29
CA PHE A 19 13.24 -9.10 17.13
C PHE A 19 13.29 -7.58 17.08
N TRP A 20 12.45 -7.01 16.22
CA TRP A 20 12.24 -5.57 16.18
C TRP A 20 10.74 -5.23 16.07
N MET A 21 10.29 -4.25 16.84
CA MET A 21 8.94 -3.66 16.74
C MET A 21 8.93 -2.24 17.29
N ASN A 22 8.56 -1.27 16.45
CA ASN A 22 8.37 0.15 16.87
C ASN A 22 9.53 0.71 17.71
N GLY A 23 10.77 0.51 17.26
CA GLY A 23 11.95 1.01 17.96
C GLY A 23 12.44 0.12 19.12
N ILE A 24 11.77 -0.98 19.44
CA ILE A 24 12.28 -2.00 20.36
C ILE A 24 13.10 -3.00 19.54
N LEU A 25 14.39 -3.09 19.83
CA LEU A 25 15.31 -4.09 19.26
C LEU A 25 15.72 -5.05 20.37
N ALA A 26 15.43 -6.34 20.19
CA ALA A 26 15.85 -7.40 21.09
C ALA A 26 16.83 -8.35 20.38
N THR A 27 17.98 -8.60 21.00
CA THR A 27 19.08 -9.43 20.51
C THR A 27 19.53 -10.42 21.59
N ASP A 28 20.51 -11.24 21.27
CA ASP A 28 21.05 -12.26 22.16
C ASP A 28 19.96 -13.27 22.57
N LEU A 29 19.51 -14.06 21.56
CA LEU A 29 18.51 -15.12 21.74
C LEU A 29 19.00 -16.15 22.77
N VAL A 30 18.20 -16.37 23.81
CA VAL A 30 18.48 -17.33 24.88
C VAL A 30 17.87 -18.69 24.58
N GLU A 31 16.57 -18.68 24.21
CA GLU A 31 15.83 -19.90 23.88
C GLU A 31 14.61 -19.60 23.01
N VAL A 32 14.10 -20.64 22.36
CA VAL A 32 12.80 -20.65 21.70
C VAL A 32 11.96 -21.76 22.34
N SER A 33 10.75 -21.40 22.78
CA SER A 33 9.82 -22.32 23.44
C SER A 33 8.44 -22.29 22.78
N SER A 34 7.72 -23.39 22.87
CA SER A 34 6.26 -23.46 22.55
C SER A 34 5.38 -23.51 23.80
N ASP A 35 5.98 -23.51 24.99
CA ASP A 35 5.28 -23.61 26.28
C ASP A 35 4.91 -22.21 26.80
N PRO A 36 3.62 -21.84 26.87
CA PRO A 36 3.19 -20.53 27.33
C PRO A 36 3.50 -20.26 28.81
N THR A 37 3.75 -21.31 29.63
CA THR A 37 4.13 -21.15 31.04
C THR A 37 5.48 -20.45 31.22
N ARG A 38 6.34 -20.49 30.19
CA ARG A 38 7.63 -19.79 30.18
C ARG A 38 7.49 -18.28 30.24
N LEU A 39 6.36 -17.74 29.75
CA LEU A 39 6.10 -16.30 29.78
C LEU A 39 5.90 -15.77 31.20
N GLU A 40 5.52 -16.63 32.15
CA GLU A 40 5.34 -16.28 33.57
C GLU A 40 6.67 -16.13 34.31
N GLU A 41 7.78 -16.60 33.74
CA GLU A 41 9.11 -16.46 34.34
C GLU A 41 9.67 -15.04 34.18
N GLY A 42 8.97 -14.19 33.40
CA GLY A 42 9.38 -12.82 33.12
C GLY A 42 10.43 -12.71 32.01
N GLY A 43 11.03 -11.53 31.86
CA GLY A 43 11.94 -11.23 30.75
C GLY A 43 11.21 -10.75 29.51
N PHE A 44 11.96 -10.62 28.41
CA PHE A 44 11.44 -10.15 27.12
C PHE A 44 11.28 -11.31 26.15
N TRP A 45 10.06 -11.53 25.69
CA TRP A 45 9.70 -12.60 24.78
C TRP A 45 9.11 -12.02 23.48
N ALA A 46 9.80 -12.17 22.38
CA ALA A 46 9.17 -12.03 21.08
C ALA A 46 8.21 -13.19 20.89
N THR A 47 6.96 -12.86 20.59
CA THR A 47 5.86 -13.82 20.62
C THR A 47 5.17 -13.86 19.26
N SER A 48 5.03 -15.06 18.70
CA SER A 48 4.12 -15.32 17.59
C SER A 48 3.29 -16.56 17.89
N ILE A 49 2.01 -16.54 17.53
CA ILE A 49 1.15 -17.72 17.62
C ILE A 49 0.43 -17.85 16.28
N THR A 50 0.45 -19.02 15.68
CA THR A 50 -0.23 -19.30 14.41
C THR A 50 -1.75 -19.23 14.58
N PHE A 51 -2.47 -19.17 13.46
CA PHE A 51 -3.93 -19.23 13.48
C PHE A 51 -4.43 -20.54 14.10
N GLU A 52 -3.70 -21.63 13.92
CA GLU A 52 -4.01 -22.96 14.44
C GLU A 52 -3.67 -23.10 15.93
N GLY A 53 -2.91 -22.15 16.51
CA GLY A 53 -2.55 -22.12 17.93
C GLY A 53 -1.13 -22.61 18.23
N ASP A 54 -0.30 -22.88 17.22
CA ASP A 54 1.11 -23.24 17.46
C ASP A 54 1.87 -22.03 18.00
N CYS A 55 2.46 -22.19 19.19
CA CYS A 55 3.14 -21.12 19.91
C CYS A 55 4.62 -21.05 19.57
N ILE A 56 5.14 -19.83 19.41
CA ILE A 56 6.52 -19.50 19.17
C ILE A 56 6.90 -18.36 20.12
N PHE A 57 7.67 -18.66 21.16
CA PHE A 57 8.15 -17.72 22.16
C PHE A 57 9.67 -17.67 22.12
N ALA A 58 10.25 -16.56 21.70
CA ALA A 58 11.68 -16.36 21.63
C ALA A 58 12.14 -15.42 22.75
N HIS A 59 12.92 -15.93 23.69
CA HIS A 59 13.45 -15.17 24.82
C HIS A 59 14.76 -14.49 24.41
N PHE A 60 14.79 -13.16 24.57
CA PHE A 60 15.97 -12.34 24.30
C PHE A 60 16.49 -11.69 25.58
N SER A 61 17.81 -11.75 25.80
CA SER A 61 18.43 -11.21 27.02
C SER A 61 18.80 -9.73 26.93
N LYS A 62 18.92 -9.19 25.72
CA LYS A 62 19.30 -7.79 25.50
C LYS A 62 18.20 -7.05 24.76
N VAL A 63 17.67 -5.99 25.37
CA VAL A 63 16.59 -5.18 24.80
C VAL A 63 17.04 -3.72 24.78
N GLN A 64 16.88 -3.10 23.63
CA GLN A 64 17.20 -1.70 23.41
C GLN A 64 15.95 -1.00 22.85
N ARG A 65 15.70 0.22 23.31
CA ARG A 65 14.56 1.05 22.88
C ARG A 65 15.03 2.18 21.99
N ASP A 66 14.12 2.77 21.24
CA ASP A 66 14.37 3.88 20.30
C ASP A 66 15.43 3.52 19.22
N GLN A 67 15.47 2.25 18.81
CA GLN A 67 16.36 1.76 17.78
C GLN A 67 15.67 1.72 16.41
N PRO A 68 16.29 2.22 15.33
CA PRO A 68 15.81 2.00 13.98
C PRO A 68 15.84 0.51 13.64
N PHE A 69 15.16 0.10 12.58
CA PHE A 69 15.31 -1.24 12.06
C PHE A 69 16.76 -1.44 11.58
N PRO A 70 17.46 -2.51 12.00
CA PRO A 70 18.92 -2.60 11.86
C PRO A 70 19.41 -2.94 10.45
N VAL A 71 18.51 -3.21 9.49
CA VAL A 71 18.87 -3.62 8.13
C VAL A 71 18.54 -2.49 7.15
N THR A 72 19.54 -2.12 6.35
CA THR A 72 19.45 -1.04 5.34
C THR A 72 19.67 -1.52 3.90
N GLU A 73 19.93 -2.81 3.72
CA GLU A 73 20.16 -3.39 2.40
C GLU A 73 18.93 -3.30 1.51
N ALA A 74 19.16 -3.11 0.20
CA ALA A 74 18.09 -3.04 -0.77
C ALA A 74 17.55 -4.45 -1.09
N TRP A 75 16.24 -4.61 -1.06
CA TRP A 75 15.58 -5.84 -1.50
C TRP A 75 15.70 -6.03 -3.01
N SER A 76 16.09 -7.22 -3.43
CA SER A 76 16.04 -7.63 -4.83
C SER A 76 14.71 -8.32 -5.13
N PRO A 77 13.82 -7.74 -5.97
CA PRO A 77 12.52 -8.33 -6.25
C PRO A 77 12.62 -9.77 -6.76
N LEU A 78 11.75 -10.63 -6.25
CA LEU A 78 11.66 -12.03 -6.64
C LEU A 78 11.30 -12.15 -8.14
N LYS A 79 11.77 -13.24 -8.76
CA LYS A 79 11.43 -13.62 -10.14
C LYS A 79 10.72 -14.97 -10.20
N THR A 80 10.25 -15.45 -9.07
CA THR A 80 9.62 -16.75 -8.86
C THR A 80 8.10 -16.67 -9.02
N ILE A 81 7.46 -17.83 -9.15
CA ILE A 81 6.01 -17.96 -9.26
C ILE A 81 5.42 -18.11 -7.85
N TRP A 82 4.45 -17.28 -7.51
CA TRP A 82 3.61 -17.43 -6.33
C TRP A 82 2.46 -18.39 -6.61
N LYS A 83 2.36 -19.44 -5.81
CA LYS A 83 1.30 -20.44 -5.88
C LYS A 83 0.25 -20.18 -4.81
N SER A 84 -1.01 -20.27 -5.18
CA SER A 84 -2.13 -20.16 -4.25
C SER A 84 -2.47 -21.51 -3.63
N SER A 85 -2.76 -21.56 -2.32
CA SER A 85 -3.20 -22.77 -1.61
C SER A 85 -4.56 -23.28 -2.06
N ILE A 86 -5.36 -22.45 -2.71
CA ILE A 86 -6.71 -22.74 -3.17
C ILE A 86 -6.89 -22.18 -4.58
N SER A 87 -7.53 -22.95 -5.47
CA SER A 87 -7.86 -22.48 -6.81
C SER A 87 -9.00 -21.46 -6.78
N LYS A 88 -9.13 -20.68 -7.84
CA LYS A 88 -10.19 -19.69 -7.99
C LYS A 88 -11.59 -20.32 -7.89
N ASP A 89 -11.81 -21.45 -8.57
CA ASP A 89 -13.11 -22.12 -8.58
C ASP A 89 -13.46 -22.65 -7.19
N HIS A 90 -12.50 -23.28 -6.51
CA HIS A 90 -12.70 -23.75 -5.13
C HIS A 90 -12.95 -22.57 -4.16
N TYR A 91 -12.31 -21.40 -4.37
CA TYR A 91 -12.61 -20.22 -3.56
C TYR A 91 -14.04 -19.71 -3.78
N TYR A 92 -14.57 -19.78 -5.01
CA TYR A 92 -15.96 -19.46 -5.28
C TYR A 92 -16.93 -20.39 -4.55
N GLU A 93 -16.69 -21.71 -4.65
CA GLU A 93 -17.47 -22.71 -3.91
C GLU A 93 -17.41 -22.48 -2.39
N TYR A 94 -16.25 -22.11 -1.87
CA TYR A 94 -16.06 -21.80 -0.45
C TYR A 94 -16.87 -20.56 -0.02
N VAL A 95 -16.84 -19.49 -0.79
CA VAL A 95 -17.66 -18.30 -0.51
C VAL A 95 -19.15 -18.64 -0.53
N ASP A 96 -19.60 -19.41 -1.51
CA ASP A 96 -21.00 -19.80 -1.63
C ASP A 96 -21.43 -20.76 -0.48
N GLU A 97 -20.55 -21.64 -0.01
CA GLU A 97 -20.80 -22.47 1.18
C GLU A 97 -20.94 -21.60 2.45
N ILE A 98 -20.07 -20.60 2.66
CA ILE A 98 -20.24 -19.67 3.79
C ILE A 98 -21.59 -18.98 3.70
N ARG A 99 -21.99 -18.47 2.53
CA ARG A 99 -23.30 -17.81 2.35
C ARG A 99 -24.46 -18.74 2.63
N ARG A 100 -24.35 -20.01 2.22
CA ARG A 100 -25.33 -21.03 2.55
C ARG A 100 -25.45 -21.26 4.07
N ARG A 101 -24.33 -21.29 4.81
CA ARG A 101 -24.30 -21.39 6.28
C ARG A 101 -24.90 -20.16 6.96
N ILE A 102 -24.67 -18.97 6.38
CA ILE A 102 -25.31 -17.73 6.86
C ILE A 102 -26.83 -17.82 6.68
N ALA A 103 -27.32 -18.31 5.53
CA ALA A 103 -28.75 -18.49 5.28
C ALA A 103 -29.42 -19.48 6.25
N LEU A 104 -28.67 -20.47 6.74
CA LEU A 104 -29.13 -21.43 7.76
C LEU A 104 -29.04 -20.87 9.20
N GLY A 105 -28.48 -19.66 9.38
CA GLY A 105 -28.31 -19.04 10.69
C GLY A 105 -27.17 -19.63 11.53
N GLU A 106 -26.25 -20.38 10.93
CA GLU A 106 -25.11 -21.00 11.63
C GLU A 106 -23.98 -19.99 11.93
N VAL A 107 -23.79 -19.00 11.05
CA VAL A 107 -22.82 -17.90 11.19
C VAL A 107 -23.41 -16.60 10.66
N TYR A 108 -22.90 -15.47 11.11
CA TYR A 108 -23.18 -14.14 10.55
C TYR A 108 -22.12 -13.73 9.53
N GLN A 109 -20.88 -14.16 9.77
CA GLN A 109 -19.71 -13.89 8.94
C GLN A 109 -18.66 -14.98 9.16
N ALA A 110 -17.91 -15.33 8.10
CA ALA A 110 -16.66 -16.08 8.22
C ALA A 110 -15.64 -15.53 7.24
N ASN A 111 -14.35 -15.54 7.62
CA ASN A 111 -13.27 -15.11 6.73
C ASN A 111 -12.82 -16.27 5.84
N ALA A 112 -12.95 -16.11 4.52
CA ALA A 112 -12.37 -17.01 3.54
C ALA A 112 -10.95 -16.54 3.18
N CYS A 113 -9.96 -17.41 3.38
CA CYS A 113 -8.56 -17.09 3.22
C CYS A 113 -7.86 -18.04 2.25
N ARG A 114 -6.73 -17.56 1.72
CA ARG A 114 -5.76 -18.35 0.96
C ARG A 114 -4.35 -17.93 1.33
N VAL A 115 -3.42 -18.87 1.25
CA VAL A 115 -2.00 -18.64 1.44
C VAL A 115 -1.30 -18.74 0.10
N LEU A 116 -0.53 -17.72 -0.23
CA LEU A 116 0.37 -17.72 -1.39
C LEU A 116 1.76 -18.11 -0.93
N SER A 117 2.46 -18.89 -1.74
CA SER A 117 3.80 -19.36 -1.43
C SER A 117 4.71 -19.32 -2.65
N THR A 118 6.01 -19.07 -2.42
CA THR A 118 7.02 -19.08 -3.48
C THR A 118 8.36 -19.57 -2.95
N PRO A 119 9.14 -20.36 -3.72
CA PRO A 119 10.49 -20.73 -3.34
C PRO A 119 11.40 -19.51 -3.17
N PHE A 120 12.27 -19.55 -2.17
CA PHE A 120 13.21 -18.49 -1.86
C PHE A 120 14.59 -19.07 -1.53
N ALA A 121 15.59 -18.74 -2.35
CA ALA A 121 16.97 -19.18 -2.18
C ALA A 121 17.83 -18.14 -1.43
N GLY A 122 17.28 -16.98 -1.08
CA GLY A 122 18.01 -15.96 -0.33
C GLY A 122 18.16 -16.31 1.15
N GLU A 123 19.08 -15.63 1.82
CA GLU A 123 19.40 -15.89 3.23
C GLU A 123 18.35 -15.33 4.18
N SER A 124 17.75 -14.17 3.87
CA SER A 124 16.79 -13.47 4.73
C SER A 124 15.77 -12.64 3.97
N ILE A 125 14.62 -12.34 4.63
CA ILE A 125 13.60 -11.42 4.17
C ILE A 125 13.61 -10.08 4.93
N ASP A 126 14.69 -9.78 5.65
CA ASP A 126 14.81 -8.52 6.41
C ASP A 126 14.85 -7.27 5.51
N SER A 127 15.56 -7.34 4.39
CA SER A 127 15.57 -6.26 3.39
C SER A 127 14.20 -6.08 2.70
N LEU A 128 13.37 -7.14 2.59
CA LEU A 128 11.97 -7.01 2.21
C LEU A 128 11.20 -6.21 3.28
N PHE A 129 11.44 -6.48 4.57
CA PHE A 129 10.78 -5.75 5.64
C PHE A 129 11.13 -4.26 5.63
N THR A 130 12.38 -3.88 5.34
CA THR A 130 12.77 -2.48 5.13
C THR A 130 11.88 -1.81 4.08
N GLN A 131 11.67 -2.48 2.93
CA GLN A 131 10.79 -1.96 1.88
C GLN A 131 9.32 -1.87 2.31
N LEU A 132 8.86 -2.78 3.18
CA LEU A 132 7.50 -2.72 3.73
C LEU A 132 7.35 -1.52 4.67
N LEU A 133 8.33 -1.23 5.51
CA LEU A 133 8.33 -0.06 6.42
C LEU A 133 8.26 1.26 5.64
N GLU A 134 9.03 1.38 4.55
CA GLU A 134 9.09 2.59 3.74
C GLU A 134 7.79 2.86 2.97
N ARG A 135 7.10 1.81 2.53
CA ARG A 135 5.98 1.91 1.57
C ARG A 135 4.61 1.60 2.14
N ASN A 136 4.55 1.14 3.37
CA ASN A 136 3.30 0.74 4.00
C ASN A 136 3.29 1.15 5.47
N PHE A 137 2.52 2.18 5.79
CA PHE A 137 2.33 2.55 7.19
C PHE A 137 1.67 1.40 7.96
N ALA A 138 2.33 0.99 9.05
CA ALA A 138 1.86 -0.10 9.89
C ALA A 138 2.26 0.16 11.36
N PRO A 139 1.32 0.60 12.22
CA PRO A 139 1.61 0.98 13.61
C PRO A 139 2.13 -0.18 14.46
N TYR A 140 1.92 -1.41 14.03
CA TYR A 140 2.41 -2.62 14.73
C TYR A 140 3.38 -3.41 13.87
N ALA A 141 4.11 -2.71 12.96
CA ALA A 141 5.13 -3.35 12.14
C ALA A 141 6.18 -4.03 13.02
N SER A 142 6.49 -5.29 12.70
CA SER A 142 7.41 -6.11 13.48
C SER A 142 8.16 -7.11 12.62
N PHE A 143 9.38 -7.40 13.02
CA PHE A 143 10.23 -8.41 12.40
C PHE A 143 10.76 -9.37 13.45
N LEU A 144 10.67 -10.65 13.20
CA LEU A 144 11.26 -11.70 14.04
C LEU A 144 12.14 -12.60 13.17
N ARG A 145 13.38 -12.82 13.60
CA ARG A 145 14.30 -13.84 13.08
C ARG A 145 14.70 -14.78 14.20
N ILE A 146 14.42 -16.05 14.00
CA ILE A 146 14.92 -17.17 14.81
C ILE A 146 15.39 -18.28 13.88
N PRO A 147 16.10 -19.33 14.34
CA PRO A 147 16.49 -20.43 13.50
C PRO A 147 15.33 -21.01 12.68
N ASN A 148 15.50 -21.08 11.36
CA ASN A 148 14.55 -21.58 10.36
C ASN A 148 13.25 -20.80 10.15
N LEU A 149 13.02 -19.69 10.86
CA LEU A 149 11.83 -18.88 10.71
C LEU A 149 12.15 -17.39 10.72
N GLU A 150 11.59 -16.66 9.74
CA GLU A 150 11.55 -15.21 9.76
C GLU A 150 10.12 -14.75 9.52
N ILE A 151 9.70 -13.70 10.23
CA ILE A 151 8.36 -13.10 10.11
C ILE A 151 8.53 -11.61 9.88
N ALA A 152 8.02 -11.09 8.78
CA ALA A 152 8.02 -9.69 8.40
C ALA A 152 6.57 -9.18 8.34
N SER A 153 6.10 -8.57 9.41
CA SER A 153 4.72 -8.14 9.56
C SER A 153 4.57 -6.64 9.42
N ALA A 154 3.76 -6.20 8.47
CA ALA A 154 3.33 -4.82 8.32
C ALA A 154 1.87 -4.64 8.78
N THR A 155 1.55 -5.19 9.96
CA THR A 155 0.17 -5.19 10.46
C THR A 155 -0.27 -3.83 10.99
N PRO A 156 -1.46 -3.36 10.60
CA PRO A 156 -2.06 -2.17 11.17
C PRO A 156 -2.91 -2.46 12.42
N GLU A 157 -3.24 -3.72 12.71
CA GLU A 157 -4.30 -4.10 13.66
C GLU A 157 -3.74 -4.57 15.00
N LEU A 158 -4.17 -3.92 16.08
CA LEU A 158 -3.85 -4.32 17.45
C LEU A 158 -4.72 -5.50 17.87
N PHE A 159 -4.08 -6.65 18.14
CA PHE A 159 -4.73 -7.78 18.77
C PHE A 159 -4.95 -7.54 20.27
N LEU A 160 -3.86 -7.26 20.99
CA LEU A 160 -3.90 -6.99 22.43
C LEU A 160 -2.72 -6.10 22.85
N ARG A 161 -3.02 -5.04 23.58
CA ARG A 161 -2.05 -4.33 24.43
C ARG A 161 -2.40 -4.62 25.87
N ARG A 162 -1.41 -4.94 26.67
CA ARG A 162 -1.54 -5.13 28.11
C ARG A 162 -0.57 -4.23 28.85
N GLU A 163 -1.05 -3.55 29.86
CA GLU A 163 -0.27 -2.78 30.84
C GLU A 163 -0.78 -3.17 32.22
N GLU A 164 -0.01 -4.01 32.93
CA GLU A 164 -0.41 -4.62 34.19
C GLU A 164 -1.75 -5.38 34.06
N LYS A 165 -2.84 -4.85 34.63
CA LYS A 165 -4.19 -5.39 34.51
C LYS A 165 -5.00 -4.82 33.36
N SER A 166 -4.63 -3.64 32.88
CA SER A 166 -5.37 -2.98 31.80
C SER A 166 -5.09 -3.65 30.47
N VAL A 167 -6.13 -3.92 29.70
CA VAL A 167 -6.05 -4.47 28.34
C VAL A 167 -6.82 -3.63 27.36
N LEU A 168 -6.31 -3.59 26.12
CA LEU A 168 -6.88 -2.88 24.99
C LEU A 168 -6.77 -3.74 23.73
N THR A 169 -7.85 -3.78 22.95
CA THR A 169 -7.87 -4.31 21.57
C THR A 169 -8.47 -3.28 20.63
N SER A 170 -7.98 -3.23 19.38
CA SER A 170 -8.40 -2.20 18.43
C SER A 170 -8.66 -2.81 17.04
N PRO A 171 -9.77 -3.53 16.86
CA PRO A 171 -10.12 -4.13 15.58
C PRO A 171 -10.39 -3.07 14.50
N ILE A 172 -9.97 -3.37 13.27
CA ILE A 172 -10.17 -2.55 12.09
C ILE A 172 -11.21 -3.20 11.18
N LYS A 173 -12.23 -2.42 10.78
CA LYS A 173 -13.12 -2.75 9.66
C LYS A 173 -13.39 -1.48 8.86
N GLY A 174 -13.41 -1.63 7.54
CA GLY A 174 -13.46 -0.48 6.64
C GLY A 174 -12.09 0.13 6.41
N THR A 175 -11.67 0.08 5.16
CA THR A 175 -10.45 0.75 4.68
C THR A 175 -10.82 1.53 3.43
N GLN A 176 -10.57 2.83 3.44
CA GLN A 176 -10.84 3.70 2.30
C GLN A 176 -9.57 4.44 1.90
N ILE A 177 -9.40 4.67 0.59
CA ILE A 177 -8.38 5.61 0.10
C ILE A 177 -8.78 7.01 0.60
N PHE A 178 -7.81 7.76 1.12
CA PHE A 178 -8.06 9.07 1.70
C PHE A 178 -8.73 10.00 0.67
N LYS A 179 -9.99 10.33 0.93
CA LYS A 179 -10.73 11.38 0.22
C LYS A 179 -11.31 12.32 1.27
N ASN A 180 -11.00 13.62 1.15
CA ASN A 180 -11.51 14.62 2.07
C ASN A 180 -13.05 14.61 2.09
N GLY A 181 -13.64 14.37 3.26
CA GLY A 181 -15.08 14.54 3.51
C GLY A 181 -15.97 13.31 3.31
N GLU A 182 -15.49 12.19 2.76
CA GLU A 182 -16.31 10.97 2.66
C GLU A 182 -16.40 10.25 4.02
N LEU A 183 -17.61 9.87 4.42
CA LEU A 183 -17.85 9.02 5.58
C LEU A 183 -17.78 7.55 5.17
N PHE A 184 -17.42 6.68 6.12
CA PHE A 184 -17.51 5.24 5.91
C PHE A 184 -18.96 4.81 5.64
N GLY A 185 -19.11 3.86 4.71
CA GLY A 185 -20.41 3.34 4.32
C GLY A 185 -21.14 2.64 5.48
N VAL A 186 -22.46 2.50 5.34
CA VAL A 186 -23.29 1.78 6.31
C VAL A 186 -22.82 0.32 6.51
N LYS A 187 -22.30 -0.31 5.45
CA LYS A 187 -21.74 -1.67 5.50
C LYS A 187 -20.52 -1.72 6.43
N ASP A 188 -19.54 -0.81 6.23
CA ASP A 188 -18.32 -0.78 7.03
C ASP A 188 -18.62 -0.55 8.51
N GLN A 189 -19.56 0.35 8.80
CA GLN A 189 -20.01 0.62 10.17
C GLN A 189 -20.68 -0.60 10.80
N ALA A 190 -21.58 -1.27 10.07
CA ALA A 190 -22.27 -2.47 10.56
C ALA A 190 -21.30 -3.61 10.85
N GLU A 191 -20.31 -3.84 9.98
CA GLU A 191 -19.26 -4.83 10.20
C GLU A 191 -18.40 -4.50 11.43
N ASN A 192 -18.04 -3.21 11.62
CA ASN A 192 -17.27 -2.79 12.78
C ASN A 192 -18.06 -2.98 14.08
N ILE A 193 -19.36 -2.63 14.11
CA ILE A 193 -20.23 -2.85 15.27
C ILE A 193 -20.31 -4.33 15.67
N MET A 194 -20.44 -5.22 14.68
CA MET A 194 -20.47 -6.66 14.93
C MET A 194 -19.14 -7.17 15.54
N ILE A 195 -18.01 -6.68 15.05
CA ILE A 195 -16.70 -7.05 15.58
C ILE A 195 -16.48 -6.48 16.98
N VAL A 196 -16.94 -5.27 17.28
CA VAL A 196 -16.92 -4.70 18.64
C VAL A 196 -17.65 -5.60 19.62
N ASP A 197 -18.83 -6.11 19.26
CA ASP A 197 -19.58 -7.01 20.13
C ASP A 197 -18.87 -8.36 20.33
N LEU A 198 -18.28 -8.90 19.27
CA LEU A 198 -17.45 -10.11 19.35
C LEU A 198 -16.24 -9.91 20.26
N MET A 199 -15.51 -8.80 20.14
CA MET A 199 -14.35 -8.50 21.00
C MET A 199 -14.76 -8.29 22.46
N ARG A 200 -15.90 -7.66 22.72
CA ARG A 200 -16.45 -7.53 24.07
C ARG A 200 -16.77 -8.90 24.67
N ASN A 201 -17.34 -9.80 23.88
CA ASN A 201 -17.60 -11.17 24.31
C ASN A 201 -16.29 -11.93 24.63
N ASP A 202 -15.27 -11.82 23.78
CA ASP A 202 -13.96 -12.44 24.00
C ASP A 202 -13.29 -11.90 25.28
N LEU A 203 -13.24 -10.58 25.45
CA LEU A 203 -12.70 -9.95 26.66
C LEU A 203 -13.49 -10.31 27.93
N SER A 204 -14.79 -10.60 27.83
CA SER A 204 -15.59 -10.98 28.97
C SER A 204 -15.14 -12.28 29.65
N GLN A 205 -14.40 -13.12 28.93
CA GLN A 205 -13.85 -14.38 29.45
C GLN A 205 -12.63 -14.16 30.36
N ILE A 206 -11.95 -13.02 30.25
CA ILE A 206 -10.70 -12.72 30.95
C ILE A 206 -10.76 -11.48 31.84
N CYS A 207 -11.71 -10.57 31.60
CA CYS A 207 -11.81 -9.31 32.33
C CYS A 207 -12.76 -9.41 33.54
N GLU A 208 -12.57 -8.50 34.49
CA GLU A 208 -13.46 -8.27 35.62
C GLU A 208 -14.85 -7.87 35.14
N ILE A 209 -15.88 -8.35 35.85
CA ILE A 209 -17.28 -8.06 35.53
C ILE A 209 -17.54 -6.55 35.63
N GLY A 210 -18.05 -5.98 34.53
CA GLY A 210 -18.35 -4.54 34.43
C GLY A 210 -17.17 -3.64 34.12
N SER A 211 -15.96 -4.18 33.94
CA SER A 211 -14.76 -3.39 33.56
C SER A 211 -14.67 -3.10 32.05
N ILE A 212 -15.31 -3.90 31.21
CA ILE A 212 -15.22 -3.78 29.75
C ILE A 212 -15.95 -2.53 29.28
N LYS A 213 -15.23 -1.71 28.50
CA LYS A 213 -15.72 -0.45 27.93
C LYS A 213 -15.32 -0.34 26.48
N VAL A 214 -16.22 0.20 25.66
CA VAL A 214 -15.84 0.76 24.34
C VAL A 214 -15.29 2.14 24.62
N ILE A 215 -13.98 2.31 24.47
CA ILE A 215 -13.25 3.53 24.82
C ILE A 215 -13.44 4.56 23.71
N ASP A 216 -13.30 4.12 22.47
CA ASP A 216 -13.53 4.93 21.28
C ASP A 216 -14.30 4.09 20.25
N PHE A 217 -15.34 4.65 19.67
CA PHE A 217 -16.26 3.91 18.82
C PHE A 217 -16.34 4.51 17.44
N LEU A 218 -16.06 3.66 16.41
CA LEU A 218 -16.09 4.06 15.00
C LEU A 218 -15.19 5.28 14.70
N ARG A 219 -14.05 5.39 15.38
CA ARG A 219 -13.10 6.45 15.10
C ARG A 219 -12.43 6.25 13.75
N THR A 220 -12.18 7.35 13.07
CA THR A 220 -11.42 7.33 11.82
C THR A 220 -9.93 7.53 12.13
N GLU A 221 -9.12 6.57 11.74
CA GLU A 221 -7.67 6.67 11.80
C GLU A 221 -7.11 7.02 10.42
N ASN A 222 -6.52 8.21 10.30
CA ASN A 222 -6.02 8.71 9.03
C ASN A 222 -4.53 8.36 8.88
N HIS A 223 -4.19 7.79 7.74
CA HIS A 223 -2.83 7.53 7.30
C HIS A 223 -2.57 8.26 5.97
N PRO A 224 -1.33 8.41 5.50
CA PRO A 224 -1.00 9.25 4.35
C PRO A 224 -1.85 9.00 3.09
N GLU A 225 -2.25 7.75 2.84
CA GLU A 225 -3.01 7.38 1.63
C GLU A 225 -4.35 6.70 1.92
N ILE A 226 -4.54 6.21 3.14
CA ILE A 226 -5.70 5.42 3.54
C ILE A 226 -6.22 5.88 4.90
N ARG A 227 -7.49 5.64 5.14
CA ARG A 227 -8.07 5.73 6.48
C ARG A 227 -8.76 4.43 6.86
N HIS A 228 -8.72 4.15 8.13
CA HIS A 228 -9.33 2.99 8.75
C HIS A 228 -10.46 3.39 9.67
N LEU A 229 -11.49 2.56 9.74
CA LEU A 229 -12.53 2.64 10.76
C LEU A 229 -12.16 1.68 11.89
N VAL A 230 -11.86 2.24 13.06
CA VAL A 230 -11.30 1.54 14.22
C VAL A 230 -12.22 1.73 15.41
N SER A 231 -12.34 0.71 16.26
CA SER A 231 -12.97 0.85 17.57
C SER A 231 -12.05 0.30 18.65
N ASP A 232 -11.91 1.03 19.75
CA ASP A 232 -11.06 0.67 20.88
C ASP A 232 -11.89 0.08 22.01
N ILE A 233 -11.59 -1.16 22.39
CA ILE A 233 -12.27 -1.88 23.47
C ILE A 233 -11.25 -2.25 24.53
N GLY A 234 -11.49 -1.82 25.78
CA GLY A 234 -10.60 -2.09 26.89
C GLY A 234 -11.33 -2.72 28.07
N GLY A 235 -10.55 -3.26 29.01
CA GLY A 235 -11.04 -3.85 30.25
C GLY A 235 -9.91 -4.08 31.25
N GLU A 236 -10.27 -4.51 32.46
CA GLU A 236 -9.32 -4.88 33.51
C GLU A 236 -9.30 -6.41 33.65
N LEU A 237 -8.14 -7.02 33.54
CA LEU A 237 -7.97 -8.48 33.70
C LEU A 237 -8.31 -8.92 35.11
N ARG A 238 -8.93 -10.09 35.23
CA ARG A 238 -9.07 -10.77 36.51
C ARG A 238 -7.71 -11.08 37.12
N ASP A 239 -7.67 -11.22 38.46
CA ASP A 239 -6.44 -11.59 39.16
C ASP A 239 -5.95 -12.97 38.77
N ASN A 240 -4.62 -13.12 38.75
CA ASN A 240 -3.92 -14.39 38.57
C ASN A 240 -4.17 -15.12 37.24
N LEU A 241 -4.59 -14.40 36.18
CA LEU A 241 -4.66 -14.98 34.84
C LEU A 241 -3.28 -15.19 34.26
N THR A 242 -3.05 -16.39 33.74
CA THR A 242 -1.85 -16.75 32.96
C THR A 242 -1.97 -16.31 31.51
N TRP A 243 -0.84 -16.20 30.83
CA TRP A 243 -0.83 -15.95 29.39
C TRP A 243 -1.54 -17.04 28.60
N GLU A 244 -1.42 -18.30 29.02
CA GLU A 244 -2.14 -19.43 28.41
C GLU A 244 -3.66 -19.24 28.45
N GLU A 245 -4.20 -18.84 29.61
CA GLU A 245 -5.64 -18.57 29.75
C GLU A 245 -6.08 -17.39 28.88
N ILE A 246 -5.26 -16.34 28.77
CA ILE A 246 -5.53 -15.18 27.91
C ILE A 246 -5.57 -15.62 26.44
N PHE A 247 -4.59 -16.39 25.97
CA PHE A 247 -4.55 -16.87 24.60
C PHE A 247 -5.71 -17.81 24.28
N ASN A 248 -6.01 -18.75 25.16
CA ASN A 248 -7.11 -19.70 24.97
C ASN A 248 -8.48 -19.01 24.86
N ALA A 249 -8.67 -17.88 25.54
CA ALA A 249 -9.91 -17.10 25.48
C ALA A 249 -10.01 -16.25 24.20
N LEU A 250 -8.89 -15.65 23.76
CA LEU A 250 -8.92 -14.65 22.70
C LEU A 250 -8.63 -15.21 21.30
N LEU A 251 -7.82 -16.28 21.19
CA LEU A 251 -7.40 -16.84 19.91
C LEU A 251 -8.39 -17.86 19.33
N PRO A 252 -8.41 -17.94 17.98
CA PRO A 252 -7.90 -16.96 17.05
C PRO A 252 -8.73 -15.66 17.12
N ALA A 253 -8.11 -14.53 16.67
CA ALA A 253 -8.77 -13.23 16.72
C ALA A 253 -10.11 -13.25 15.97
N GLY A 254 -11.15 -12.68 16.59
CA GLY A 254 -12.50 -12.66 16.02
C GLY A 254 -12.56 -11.90 14.69
N SER A 255 -11.78 -10.83 14.55
CA SER A 255 -11.73 -9.98 13.34
C SER A 255 -11.28 -10.73 12.08
N VAL A 256 -10.52 -11.84 12.23
CA VAL A 256 -9.98 -12.66 11.14
C VAL A 256 -10.51 -14.10 11.11
N SER A 257 -11.43 -14.46 11.98
CA SER A 257 -12.12 -15.76 12.00
C SER A 257 -13.58 -15.64 11.56
N GLY A 258 -14.45 -15.09 12.39
CA GLY A 258 -15.87 -14.87 12.12
C GLY A 258 -16.74 -14.99 13.35
N ALA A 259 -18.04 -14.84 13.16
CA ALA A 259 -19.02 -14.80 14.23
C ALA A 259 -20.23 -15.69 13.94
N PRO A 260 -20.67 -16.58 14.86
CA PRO A 260 -19.99 -17.01 16.09
C PRO A 260 -18.67 -17.73 15.81
N LYS A 261 -17.64 -17.48 16.63
CA LYS A 261 -16.25 -17.96 16.42
C LYS A 261 -16.19 -19.48 16.19
N SER A 262 -16.81 -20.28 17.06
CA SER A 262 -16.77 -21.74 16.99
C SER A 262 -17.38 -22.33 15.72
N SER A 263 -18.46 -21.72 15.19
CA SER A 263 -19.09 -22.12 13.93
C SER A 263 -18.23 -21.73 12.73
N ALA A 264 -17.70 -20.49 12.76
CA ALA A 264 -16.82 -20.01 11.69
C ALA A 264 -15.56 -20.88 11.54
N LEU A 265 -14.92 -21.25 12.66
CA LEU A 265 -13.73 -22.12 12.67
C LEU A 265 -13.99 -23.51 12.05
N LYS A 266 -15.17 -24.09 12.29
CA LYS A 266 -15.56 -25.38 11.66
C LYS A 266 -15.70 -25.26 10.16
N ILE A 267 -16.27 -24.16 9.67
CA ILE A 267 -16.40 -23.88 8.24
C ILE A 267 -15.02 -23.68 7.59
N ILE A 268 -14.17 -22.88 8.24
CA ILE A 268 -12.80 -22.64 7.78
C ILE A 268 -12.04 -23.96 7.67
N ALA A 269 -12.02 -24.77 8.73
CA ALA A 269 -11.29 -26.03 8.76
C ALA A 269 -11.79 -27.06 7.72
N SER A 270 -13.06 -26.96 7.28
CA SER A 270 -13.61 -27.87 6.26
C SER A 270 -13.37 -27.41 4.81
N ASN A 271 -12.98 -26.16 4.60
CA ASN A 271 -12.88 -25.59 3.24
C ASN A 271 -11.44 -25.14 2.88
N GLU A 272 -10.59 -24.81 3.84
CA GLU A 272 -9.21 -24.45 3.58
C GLU A 272 -8.31 -25.70 3.56
N PRO A 273 -7.66 -26.00 2.42
CA PRO A 273 -6.91 -27.26 2.27
C PRO A 273 -5.55 -27.23 2.96
N THR A 274 -5.08 -26.05 3.39
CA THR A 274 -3.80 -25.87 4.07
C THR A 274 -3.98 -24.98 5.30
N SER A 275 -3.11 -25.15 6.30
CA SER A 275 -3.03 -24.26 7.45
C SER A 275 -2.77 -22.81 7.02
N ARG A 276 -3.31 -21.85 7.75
CA ARG A 276 -2.99 -20.43 7.58
C ARG A 276 -1.60 -20.08 8.10
N GLY A 277 -1.10 -20.86 9.05
CA GLY A 277 0.19 -20.65 9.71
C GLY A 277 0.24 -19.30 10.44
N ILE A 278 1.26 -18.51 10.16
CA ILE A 278 1.42 -17.17 10.75
C ILE A 278 0.28 -16.22 10.38
N TYR A 279 -0.26 -16.35 9.17
CA TYR A 279 -1.35 -15.48 8.72
C TYR A 279 -2.61 -15.63 9.57
N CYS A 280 -3.19 -14.52 10.02
CA CYS A 280 -4.33 -14.46 10.95
C CYS A 280 -4.03 -14.95 12.37
N GLY A 281 -2.79 -15.27 12.69
CA GLY A 281 -2.30 -15.46 14.05
C GLY A 281 -1.96 -14.13 14.71
N LEU A 282 -0.97 -14.13 15.58
CA LEU A 282 -0.46 -12.92 16.21
C LEU A 282 1.07 -12.83 16.15
N ILE A 283 1.57 -11.60 16.28
CA ILE A 283 3.01 -11.30 16.43
C ILE A 283 3.20 -10.06 17.29
N GLY A 284 4.23 -10.06 18.13
CA GLY A 284 4.60 -8.92 18.95
C GLY A 284 5.54 -9.32 20.08
N TRP A 285 5.41 -8.66 21.21
CA TRP A 285 6.28 -8.90 22.36
C TRP A 285 5.48 -8.94 23.68
N ILE A 286 6.05 -9.66 24.64
CA ILE A 286 5.62 -9.74 26.03
C ILE A 286 6.83 -9.48 26.91
N GLU A 287 6.71 -8.57 27.86
CA GLU A 287 7.73 -8.31 28.87
C GLU A 287 7.04 -8.21 30.24
N ASN A 288 7.20 -9.20 31.06
CA ASN A 288 6.53 -9.31 32.35
C ASN A 288 4.97 -9.23 32.21
N ARG A 289 4.37 -8.12 32.70
CA ARG A 289 2.93 -7.85 32.61
C ARG A 289 2.56 -6.82 31.55
N SER A 290 3.49 -6.46 30.71
CA SER A 290 3.27 -5.58 29.55
C SER A 290 3.37 -6.37 28.27
N ALA A 291 2.55 -6.03 27.29
CA ALA A 291 2.59 -6.65 25.97
C ALA A 291 2.03 -5.74 24.89
N THR A 292 2.54 -5.92 23.67
CA THR A 292 1.93 -5.39 22.45
C THR A 292 1.95 -6.49 21.40
N LEU A 293 0.77 -6.94 21.00
CA LEU A 293 0.56 -8.04 20.05
C LEU A 293 -0.34 -7.54 18.92
N GLY A 294 0.12 -7.67 17.68
CA GLY A 294 -0.65 -7.37 16.48
C GLY A 294 -1.28 -8.62 15.87
N VAL A 295 -2.40 -8.47 15.18
CA VAL A 295 -2.96 -9.54 14.33
C VAL A 295 -2.04 -9.73 13.14
N ALA A 296 -1.55 -10.94 12.87
CA ALA A 296 -0.59 -11.20 11.80
C ALA A 296 -1.26 -11.19 10.41
N ILE A 297 -1.66 -10.01 9.96
CA ILE A 297 -2.12 -9.70 8.60
C ILE A 297 -1.11 -8.79 7.91
N ARG A 298 -1.15 -8.72 6.57
CA ARG A 298 -0.10 -8.03 5.78
C ARG A 298 1.29 -8.51 6.15
N THR A 299 1.43 -9.83 6.34
CA THR A 299 2.60 -10.49 6.92
C THR A 299 3.18 -11.48 5.93
N PHE A 300 4.48 -11.33 5.67
CA PHE A 300 5.29 -12.36 5.03
C PHE A 300 5.97 -13.20 6.10
N TRP A 301 6.14 -14.49 5.82
CA TRP A 301 7.03 -15.31 6.63
C TRP A 301 7.83 -16.24 5.74
N ARG A 302 9.04 -16.52 6.18
CA ARG A 302 9.96 -17.44 5.52
C ARG A 302 10.19 -18.63 6.41
N GLU A 303 9.99 -19.80 5.88
CA GLU A 303 10.23 -21.06 6.55
C GLU A 303 10.67 -22.10 5.51
N ASN A 304 11.70 -22.90 5.85
CA ASN A 304 12.18 -24.02 5.02
C ASN A 304 12.43 -23.64 3.54
N GLY A 305 13.03 -22.46 3.27
CA GLY A 305 13.35 -22.03 1.90
C GLY A 305 12.15 -21.58 1.07
N THR A 306 11.04 -21.28 1.72
CA THR A 306 9.80 -20.81 1.09
C THR A 306 9.35 -19.52 1.76
N ILE A 307 8.94 -18.53 0.98
CA ILE A 307 8.22 -17.35 1.48
C ILE A 307 6.73 -17.57 1.30
N TYR A 308 5.98 -17.16 2.29
CA TYR A 308 4.53 -17.23 2.33
C TYR A 308 3.92 -15.84 2.53
N PHE A 309 2.69 -15.67 2.07
CA PHE A 309 1.87 -14.49 2.30
C PHE A 309 0.38 -14.88 2.31
N GLY A 310 -0.35 -14.43 3.32
CA GLY A 310 -1.78 -14.72 3.44
C GLY A 310 -2.67 -13.56 2.95
N ALA A 311 -3.78 -13.88 2.29
CA ALA A 311 -4.81 -12.94 1.90
C ALA A 311 -6.21 -13.56 2.09
N GLY A 312 -7.18 -12.74 2.51
CA GLY A 312 -8.55 -13.20 2.73
C GLY A 312 -9.56 -12.06 2.77
N ALA A 313 -10.83 -12.44 2.74
CA ALA A 313 -11.97 -11.54 2.81
C ALA A 313 -13.01 -12.03 3.82
N GLY A 314 -13.70 -11.09 4.46
CA GLY A 314 -14.82 -11.37 5.35
C GLY A 314 -16.11 -11.60 4.58
N ILE A 315 -16.58 -12.81 4.54
CA ILE A 315 -17.78 -13.20 3.78
C ILE A 315 -19.04 -12.98 4.61
N THR A 316 -19.95 -12.19 4.06
CA THR A 316 -21.27 -11.89 4.62
C THR A 316 -22.37 -12.35 3.67
N TRP A 317 -23.63 -12.17 4.07
CA TRP A 317 -24.78 -12.48 3.21
C TRP A 317 -24.74 -11.76 1.85
N LEU A 318 -24.25 -10.51 1.83
CA LEU A 318 -24.18 -9.67 0.64
C LEU A 318 -22.94 -9.91 -0.22
N SER A 319 -22.04 -10.77 0.19
CA SER A 319 -20.81 -11.08 -0.53
C SER A 319 -21.10 -11.78 -1.87
N ASP A 320 -20.31 -11.44 -2.88
CA ASP A 320 -20.30 -12.07 -4.19
C ASP A 320 -18.96 -12.78 -4.40
N SER A 321 -18.97 -14.05 -4.78
CA SER A 321 -17.77 -14.89 -4.85
C SER A 321 -16.68 -14.33 -5.78
N HIS A 322 -17.09 -13.71 -6.91
CA HIS A 322 -16.15 -13.09 -7.85
C HIS A 322 -15.53 -11.80 -7.25
N GLN A 323 -16.32 -10.99 -6.54
CA GLN A 323 -15.84 -9.76 -5.91
C GLN A 323 -14.90 -10.08 -4.75
N GLU A 324 -15.23 -11.09 -3.93
CA GLU A 324 -14.40 -11.50 -2.79
C GLU A 324 -13.06 -12.09 -3.25
N TRP A 325 -13.04 -12.88 -4.34
CA TRP A 325 -11.79 -13.32 -4.94
C TRP A 325 -10.94 -12.13 -5.39
N ARG A 326 -11.55 -11.15 -6.10
CA ARG A 326 -10.86 -9.91 -6.51
C ARG A 326 -10.32 -9.14 -5.32
N GLU A 327 -11.04 -9.09 -4.20
CA GLU A 327 -10.58 -8.43 -2.98
C GLU A 327 -9.30 -9.11 -2.45
N THR A 328 -9.25 -10.45 -2.42
CA THR A 328 -8.01 -11.16 -2.01
C THR A 328 -6.86 -10.89 -2.96
N GLN A 329 -7.12 -10.79 -4.27
CA GLN A 329 -6.11 -10.45 -5.27
C GLN A 329 -5.57 -9.02 -5.06
N LEU A 330 -6.46 -8.05 -4.83
CA LEU A 330 -6.08 -6.66 -4.56
C LEU A 330 -5.24 -6.52 -3.29
N LYS A 331 -5.64 -7.21 -2.21
CA LYS A 331 -4.89 -7.21 -0.95
C LYS A 331 -3.49 -7.80 -1.11
N ALA A 332 -3.38 -8.88 -1.89
CA ALA A 332 -2.10 -9.52 -2.20
C ALA A 332 -1.24 -8.67 -3.14
N ASN A 333 -1.83 -8.15 -4.22
CA ASN A 333 -1.12 -7.49 -5.31
C ASN A 333 -0.19 -6.36 -4.85
N ARG A 334 -0.66 -5.52 -3.92
CA ARG A 334 0.13 -4.38 -3.42
C ARG A 334 1.38 -4.84 -2.68
N LEU A 335 1.26 -5.78 -1.76
CA LEU A 335 2.37 -6.19 -0.88
C LEU A 335 3.29 -7.20 -1.57
N ILE A 336 2.73 -8.16 -2.30
CA ILE A 336 3.54 -9.08 -3.10
C ILE A 336 4.26 -8.33 -4.23
N GLY A 337 3.66 -7.24 -4.75
CA GLY A 337 4.35 -6.36 -5.71
C GLY A 337 5.63 -5.74 -5.16
N ILE A 338 5.73 -5.50 -3.85
CA ILE A 338 6.98 -5.08 -3.18
C ILE A 338 7.97 -6.25 -3.13
N ALA A 339 7.50 -7.44 -2.80
CA ALA A 339 8.33 -8.64 -2.78
C ALA A 339 8.79 -9.07 -4.18
N GLY A 340 8.01 -8.79 -5.21
CA GLY A 340 8.24 -9.21 -6.60
C GLY A 340 7.65 -10.59 -6.88
N GLY A 341 7.88 -11.08 -8.10
CA GLY A 341 7.38 -12.36 -8.59
C GLY A 341 6.13 -12.24 -9.46
N VAL A 342 5.69 -13.37 -9.98
CA VAL A 342 4.52 -13.49 -10.84
C VAL A 342 3.54 -14.51 -10.24
N ASP A 343 2.28 -14.47 -10.63
CA ASP A 343 1.33 -15.52 -10.26
C ASP A 343 1.43 -16.74 -11.19
N GLU A 344 0.55 -17.72 -10.97
CA GLU A 344 0.53 -18.98 -11.74
C GLU A 344 0.19 -18.79 -13.23
N GLU A 345 -0.40 -17.66 -13.61
CA GLU A 345 -0.69 -17.27 -14.99
C GLU A 345 0.44 -16.44 -15.64
N GLY A 346 1.49 -16.12 -14.88
CA GLY A 346 2.66 -15.36 -15.35
C GLY A 346 2.53 -13.84 -15.21
N TRP A 347 1.49 -13.34 -14.52
CA TRP A 347 1.32 -11.91 -14.29
C TRP A 347 2.21 -11.39 -13.17
N GLN A 348 2.88 -10.28 -13.41
CA GLN A 348 3.70 -9.61 -12.40
C GLN A 348 2.81 -8.88 -11.39
N PHE A 349 2.99 -9.18 -10.09
CA PHE A 349 2.33 -8.46 -9.03
C PHE A 349 2.77 -7.00 -8.96
N GLY A 350 1.84 -6.12 -8.57
CA GLY A 350 2.09 -4.68 -8.48
C GLY A 350 2.05 -3.93 -9.80
N THR A 351 1.97 -4.62 -10.93
CA THR A 351 1.90 -3.97 -12.25
C THR A 351 0.49 -3.49 -12.54
N GLY A 352 0.40 -2.28 -13.05
CA GLY A 352 -0.86 -1.67 -13.48
C GLY A 352 -0.59 -0.41 -14.29
N ILE A 353 -1.61 0.04 -15.01
CA ILE A 353 -1.59 1.29 -15.78
C ILE A 353 -2.53 2.27 -15.11
N PHE A 354 -2.21 3.55 -15.18
CA PHE A 354 -3.15 4.55 -14.70
C PHE A 354 -3.16 5.78 -15.61
N GLU A 355 -4.34 6.42 -15.65
CA GLU A 355 -4.52 7.71 -16.27
C GLU A 355 -4.96 8.75 -15.24
N THR A 356 -4.56 9.98 -15.48
CA THR A 356 -4.96 11.12 -14.66
C THR A 356 -5.50 12.20 -15.58
N ILE A 357 -6.80 12.47 -15.49
CA ILE A 357 -7.56 13.26 -16.46
C ILE A 357 -8.18 14.45 -15.75
N LEU A 358 -8.14 15.62 -16.35
CA LEU A 358 -8.87 16.78 -15.88
C LEU A 358 -10.32 16.70 -16.36
N LEU A 359 -11.24 16.83 -15.41
CA LEU A 359 -12.67 16.97 -15.72
C LEU A 359 -13.08 18.43 -15.58
N ILE A 360 -13.84 18.92 -16.54
CA ILE A 360 -14.53 20.22 -16.48
C ILE A 360 -16.02 19.96 -16.62
N ASP A 361 -16.79 20.36 -15.64
CA ASP A 361 -18.24 20.13 -15.56
C ASP A 361 -18.64 18.66 -15.83
N GLY A 362 -17.81 17.73 -15.32
CA GLY A 362 -17.97 16.29 -15.45
C GLY A 362 -17.53 15.70 -16.80
N LYS A 363 -16.97 16.50 -17.71
CA LYS A 363 -16.46 16.03 -19.00
C LYS A 363 -14.95 15.86 -18.95
N PRO A 364 -14.41 14.67 -19.33
CA PRO A 364 -12.98 14.42 -19.37
C PRO A 364 -12.33 15.12 -20.58
N LEU A 365 -11.24 15.86 -20.34
CA LEU A 365 -10.49 16.49 -21.41
C LEU A 365 -9.53 15.48 -22.05
N PHE A 366 -9.43 15.50 -23.38
CA PHE A 366 -8.57 14.61 -24.17
C PHE A 366 -8.78 13.13 -23.87
N PHE A 367 -10.03 12.72 -23.65
CA PHE A 367 -10.36 11.36 -23.20
C PHE A 367 -9.84 10.30 -24.18
N GLU A 368 -10.08 10.47 -25.48
CA GLU A 368 -9.62 9.50 -26.49
C GLU A 368 -8.09 9.33 -26.45
N ARG A 369 -7.33 10.43 -26.36
CA ARG A 369 -5.86 10.36 -26.26
C ARG A 369 -5.38 9.64 -25.01
N HIS A 370 -6.07 9.83 -23.89
CA HIS A 370 -5.80 9.10 -22.64
C HIS A 370 -6.05 7.60 -22.81
N MET A 371 -7.16 7.23 -23.47
CA MET A 371 -7.50 5.82 -23.69
C MET A 371 -6.55 5.18 -24.71
N ASP A 372 -6.20 5.86 -25.79
CA ASP A 372 -5.22 5.36 -26.77
C ASP A 372 -3.88 5.05 -26.11
N ARG A 373 -3.41 5.92 -25.19
CA ARG A 373 -2.19 5.69 -24.43
C ARG A 373 -2.33 4.52 -23.46
N ALA A 374 -3.46 4.42 -22.77
CA ALA A 374 -3.75 3.29 -21.88
C ALA A 374 -3.82 1.98 -22.66
N ASP A 375 -4.48 1.96 -23.83
CA ASP A 375 -4.59 0.79 -24.70
C ASP A 375 -3.21 0.36 -25.25
N GLN A 376 -2.35 1.32 -25.62
CA GLN A 376 -0.98 0.99 -26.04
C GLN A 376 -0.20 0.38 -24.88
N ALA A 377 -0.24 1.00 -23.70
CA ALA A 377 0.41 0.45 -22.52
C ALA A 377 -0.18 -0.91 -22.10
N GLY A 378 -1.50 -1.09 -22.28
CA GLY A 378 -2.20 -2.36 -22.05
C GLY A 378 -1.67 -3.47 -22.95
N ARG A 379 -1.48 -3.20 -24.23
CA ARG A 379 -0.87 -4.17 -25.18
C ARG A 379 0.56 -4.53 -24.79
N ASP A 380 1.36 -3.55 -24.43
CA ASP A 380 2.78 -3.74 -24.12
C ASP A 380 3.01 -4.45 -22.79
N LEU A 381 2.12 -4.22 -21.81
CA LEU A 381 2.18 -4.80 -20.45
C LEU A 381 1.22 -5.97 -20.25
N ALA A 382 0.53 -6.41 -21.32
CA ALA A 382 -0.47 -7.46 -21.28
C ALA A 382 -1.58 -7.22 -20.23
N ILE A 383 -2.06 -5.99 -20.11
CA ILE A 383 -3.16 -5.57 -19.24
C ILE A 383 -4.38 -5.25 -20.12
N GLU A 384 -5.50 -5.91 -19.82
CA GLU A 384 -6.75 -5.65 -20.53
C GLU A 384 -7.35 -4.32 -20.10
N ILE A 385 -7.63 -3.45 -21.07
CA ILE A 385 -8.30 -2.17 -20.86
C ILE A 385 -9.76 -2.31 -21.25
N PRO A 386 -10.73 -1.97 -20.38
CA PRO A 386 -12.15 -1.98 -20.72
C PRO A 386 -12.47 -1.04 -21.88
N GLY A 387 -13.49 -1.37 -22.65
CA GLY A 387 -13.94 -0.51 -23.76
C GLY A 387 -14.30 0.92 -23.28
N GLN A 388 -14.01 1.92 -24.12
CA GLN A 388 -14.18 3.33 -23.79
C GLN A 388 -15.62 3.67 -23.35
N GLU A 389 -16.63 3.06 -23.97
CA GLU A 389 -18.04 3.24 -23.59
C GLU A 389 -18.32 2.80 -22.15
N GLN A 390 -17.75 1.67 -21.73
CA GLN A 390 -17.88 1.17 -20.36
C GLN A 390 -17.24 2.14 -19.36
N ILE A 391 -16.06 2.67 -19.70
CA ILE A 391 -15.34 3.63 -18.86
C ILE A 391 -16.12 4.94 -18.74
N LEU A 392 -16.63 5.49 -19.86
CA LEU A 392 -17.45 6.70 -19.86
C LEU A 392 -18.73 6.54 -19.02
N LYS A 393 -19.41 5.39 -19.15
CA LYS A 393 -20.56 5.07 -18.32
C LYS A 393 -20.22 5.06 -16.83
N ALA A 394 -19.06 4.50 -16.46
CA ALA A 394 -18.61 4.50 -15.08
C ALA A 394 -18.27 5.93 -14.57
N ILE A 395 -17.71 6.79 -15.42
CA ILE A 395 -17.40 8.19 -15.07
C ILE A 395 -18.69 9.00 -14.86
N THR A 396 -19.73 8.77 -15.67
CA THR A 396 -21.01 9.51 -15.55
C THR A 396 -21.76 9.23 -14.24
N CYS A 397 -21.43 8.16 -13.55
CA CYS A 397 -22.00 7.81 -12.24
C CYS A 397 -21.25 8.44 -11.06
N LEU A 398 -20.15 9.17 -11.30
CA LEU A 398 -19.36 9.81 -10.26
C LEU A 398 -19.94 11.17 -9.84
N ASP A 399 -19.53 11.62 -8.65
CA ASP A 399 -19.86 12.96 -8.16
C ASP A 399 -19.41 14.05 -9.15
N ARG A 400 -20.21 15.09 -9.28
CA ARG A 400 -19.93 16.20 -10.20
C ARG A 400 -19.29 17.35 -9.44
N PHE A 401 -18.12 17.77 -9.92
CA PHE A 401 -17.43 18.98 -9.51
C PHE A 401 -17.20 19.87 -10.73
N PRO A 402 -17.20 21.21 -10.58
CA PRO A 402 -16.90 22.12 -11.69
C PRO A 402 -15.55 21.82 -12.33
N VAL A 403 -14.54 21.57 -11.48
CA VAL A 403 -13.20 21.12 -11.91
C VAL A 403 -12.79 19.94 -11.02
N ALA A 404 -12.39 18.85 -11.63
CA ALA A 404 -12.00 17.65 -10.89
C ALA A 404 -10.81 16.93 -11.51
N ARG A 405 -10.10 16.20 -10.67
CA ARG A 405 -9.11 15.19 -11.06
C ARG A 405 -9.76 13.82 -11.08
N LEU A 406 -9.79 13.20 -12.24
CA LEU A 406 -10.16 11.80 -12.40
C LEU A 406 -8.90 10.95 -12.46
N ARG A 407 -8.84 9.89 -11.65
CA ARG A 407 -7.86 8.80 -11.75
C ARG A 407 -8.58 7.56 -12.26
N LEU A 408 -8.13 7.05 -13.40
CA LEU A 408 -8.47 5.72 -13.88
C LEU A 408 -7.29 4.79 -13.60
N SER A 409 -7.56 3.60 -13.10
CA SER A 409 -6.54 2.59 -12.84
C SER A 409 -6.96 1.26 -13.44
N PHE A 410 -6.04 0.66 -14.19
CA PHE A 410 -6.21 -0.62 -14.88
C PHE A 410 -5.14 -1.56 -14.37
N GLY A 411 -5.52 -2.75 -14.00
CA GLY A 411 -4.58 -3.71 -13.41
C GLY A 411 -4.87 -5.12 -13.83
N TYR A 412 -4.15 -6.02 -13.20
CA TYR A 412 -4.26 -7.44 -13.35
C TYR A 412 -5.72 -7.92 -13.36
N MET A 413 -6.03 -8.89 -14.23
CA MET A 413 -7.37 -9.48 -14.40
C MET A 413 -8.46 -8.47 -14.81
N ALA A 414 -8.16 -7.58 -15.73
CA ALA A 414 -9.10 -6.54 -16.18
C ALA A 414 -9.69 -5.69 -15.04
N GLN A 415 -8.95 -5.55 -13.95
CA GLN A 415 -9.36 -4.70 -12.85
C GLN A 415 -9.39 -3.25 -13.32
N PHE A 416 -10.54 -2.63 -13.16
CA PHE A 416 -10.74 -1.22 -13.44
C PHE A 416 -11.29 -0.53 -12.20
N SER A 417 -10.67 0.57 -11.84
CA SER A 417 -11.17 1.46 -10.78
C SER A 417 -11.09 2.92 -11.21
N GLN A 418 -12.02 3.72 -10.72
CA GLN A 418 -12.04 5.17 -10.91
C GLN A 418 -12.10 5.87 -9.56
N ALA A 419 -11.40 7.00 -9.47
CA ALA A 419 -11.45 7.88 -8.33
C ALA A 419 -11.53 9.32 -8.81
N ILE A 420 -12.47 10.09 -8.26
CA ILE A 420 -12.65 11.51 -8.56
C ILE A 420 -12.40 12.34 -7.29
N ALA A 421 -11.77 13.49 -7.46
CA ALA A 421 -11.60 14.47 -6.40
C ALA A 421 -11.72 15.89 -6.97
N PRO A 422 -12.26 16.86 -6.21
CA PRO A 422 -12.23 18.25 -6.63
C PRO A 422 -10.77 18.68 -6.85
N TYR A 423 -10.55 19.50 -7.85
CA TYR A 423 -9.22 19.97 -8.22
C TYR A 423 -9.23 21.48 -8.43
N SER A 424 -8.23 22.17 -7.90
CA SER A 424 -7.97 23.58 -8.18
C SER A 424 -6.74 23.69 -9.06
N GLN A 425 -6.89 24.29 -10.24
CA GLN A 425 -5.76 24.55 -11.12
C GLN A 425 -4.91 25.68 -10.56
N ASP A 426 -3.79 25.32 -9.93
CA ASP A 426 -2.77 26.28 -9.56
C ASP A 426 -1.80 26.46 -10.73
N ARG A 427 -1.68 27.71 -11.17
CA ARG A 427 -0.78 28.15 -12.25
C ARG A 427 0.39 28.99 -11.74
N THR A 428 0.66 28.96 -10.45
CA THR A 428 1.84 29.60 -9.87
C THR A 428 3.10 29.02 -10.54
N PRO A 429 4.04 29.89 -10.99
CA PRO A 429 5.27 29.44 -11.61
C PRO A 429 6.08 28.52 -10.69
N LEU A 430 6.53 27.37 -11.21
CA LEU A 430 7.16 26.32 -10.43
C LEU A 430 8.67 26.55 -10.27
N LYS A 431 9.19 26.13 -9.14
CA LYS A 431 10.61 25.96 -8.87
C LYS A 431 10.98 24.49 -9.04
N ILE A 432 11.95 24.18 -9.87
CA ILE A 432 12.34 22.80 -10.13
C ILE A 432 13.81 22.55 -9.77
N VAL A 433 14.09 21.34 -9.32
CA VAL A 433 15.46 20.87 -9.02
C VAL A 433 15.89 19.82 -10.04
N VAL A 434 17.18 19.83 -10.41
CA VAL A 434 17.75 18.82 -11.31
C VAL A 434 18.16 17.59 -10.51
N ASN A 435 17.73 16.40 -10.94
CA ASN A 435 18.15 15.13 -10.39
C ASN A 435 18.92 14.33 -11.45
N GLN A 436 20.21 14.08 -11.20
CA GLN A 436 21.14 13.41 -12.11
C GLN A 436 21.25 11.88 -11.90
N GLN A 437 20.53 11.31 -10.94
CA GLN A 437 20.68 9.88 -10.58
C GLN A 437 19.56 9.00 -11.13
N SER A 438 18.52 9.57 -11.68
CA SER A 438 17.38 8.78 -12.13
C SER A 438 17.67 8.16 -13.50
N SER A 439 17.60 6.86 -13.56
CA SER A 439 17.45 6.17 -14.83
C SER A 439 16.00 6.37 -15.29
N THR A 440 15.79 7.18 -16.33
CA THR A 440 14.51 7.21 -17.06
C THR A 440 14.26 5.89 -17.81
N ALA A 441 15.20 4.98 -17.78
CA ALA A 441 15.19 3.67 -18.45
C ALA A 441 14.52 2.55 -17.62
N GLY A 442 13.58 2.87 -16.77
CA GLY A 442 12.60 1.91 -16.27
C GLY A 442 11.43 1.88 -17.24
N VAL A 443 10.37 1.22 -17.02
CA VAL A 443 9.09 1.14 -17.74
C VAL A 443 8.59 2.50 -18.35
N GLY A 444 9.48 3.44 -18.62
CA GLY A 444 9.33 4.87 -18.87
C GLY A 444 8.46 5.26 -20.05
N ALA A 445 8.16 4.34 -20.97
CA ALA A 445 7.19 4.58 -22.03
C ALA A 445 5.72 4.52 -21.52
N HIS A 446 5.48 4.03 -20.31
CA HIS A 446 4.13 3.76 -19.80
C HIS A 446 3.85 4.43 -18.46
N LYS A 447 2.63 4.95 -18.31
CA LYS A 447 2.14 5.49 -17.04
C LYS A 447 1.63 4.34 -16.16
N SER A 448 2.59 3.64 -15.53
CA SER A 448 2.35 2.36 -14.86
C SER A 448 2.64 2.41 -13.35
N TYR A 449 2.10 1.45 -12.64
CA TYR A 449 2.48 1.13 -11.26
C TYR A 449 3.62 0.10 -11.27
N PRO A 450 4.52 0.13 -10.28
CA PRO A 450 4.58 1.07 -9.16
C PRO A 450 5.09 2.46 -9.60
N TYR A 451 4.47 3.53 -9.08
CA TYR A 451 4.80 4.92 -9.42
C TYR A 451 5.47 5.67 -8.25
N TRP A 452 5.86 4.93 -7.22
CA TRP A 452 6.38 5.48 -5.97
C TRP A 452 7.74 6.19 -6.14
N GLU A 453 8.61 5.75 -7.06
CA GLU A 453 9.91 6.39 -7.33
C GLU A 453 9.74 7.86 -7.73
N ASN A 454 8.81 8.12 -8.64
CA ASN A 454 8.48 9.48 -9.05
C ASN A 454 7.89 10.30 -7.89
N LEU A 455 7.04 9.68 -7.06
CA LEU A 455 6.43 10.36 -5.91
C LEU A 455 7.46 10.65 -4.80
N ASP A 456 8.42 9.78 -4.58
CA ASP A 456 9.52 10.01 -3.63
C ASP A 456 10.46 11.13 -4.09
N LEU A 457 10.81 11.15 -5.37
CA LEU A 457 11.58 12.26 -5.95
C LEU A 457 10.87 13.60 -5.78
N LEU A 458 9.55 13.62 -6.03
CA LEU A 458 8.73 14.82 -5.81
C LEU A 458 8.68 15.20 -4.32
N ARG A 459 8.51 14.24 -3.43
CA ARG A 459 8.50 14.48 -1.97
C ARG A 459 9.83 15.06 -1.49
N LEU A 460 10.95 14.51 -1.94
CA LEU A 460 12.28 15.03 -1.60
C LEU A 460 12.48 16.46 -2.12
N ALA A 461 12.08 16.72 -3.37
CA ALA A 461 12.12 18.07 -3.93
C ALA A 461 11.30 19.08 -3.09
N ASN A 462 10.09 18.67 -2.67
CA ASN A 462 9.22 19.51 -1.83
C ASN A 462 9.84 19.81 -0.45
N LEU A 463 10.56 18.86 0.15
CA LEU A 463 11.28 19.10 1.41
C LEU A 463 12.37 20.16 1.25
N ASP A 464 12.99 20.24 0.09
CA ASP A 464 14.03 21.23 -0.25
C ASP A 464 13.44 22.54 -0.82
N GLY A 465 12.12 22.69 -0.83
CA GLY A 465 11.42 23.93 -1.24
C GLY A 465 11.24 24.07 -2.76
N PHE A 466 11.35 22.97 -3.50
CA PHE A 466 11.05 22.88 -4.95
C PHE A 466 9.69 22.21 -5.18
N ASP A 467 9.06 22.56 -6.29
CA ASP A 467 7.69 22.10 -6.63
C ASP A 467 7.71 20.87 -7.54
N GLU A 468 8.85 20.60 -8.23
CA GLU A 468 8.98 19.48 -9.17
C GLU A 468 10.47 19.19 -9.42
N VAL A 469 10.76 18.05 -10.07
CA VAL A 469 12.11 17.65 -10.45
C VAL A 469 12.30 17.68 -11.99
N LEU A 470 13.53 17.84 -12.44
CA LEU A 470 13.96 17.57 -13.81
C LEU A 470 14.89 16.36 -13.80
N LEU A 471 14.49 15.29 -14.45
CA LEU A 471 15.22 14.04 -14.50
C LEU A 471 16.24 14.05 -15.65
N ILE A 472 17.47 13.64 -15.35
CA ILE A 472 18.56 13.49 -16.34
C ILE A 472 19.04 12.05 -16.24
N ASP A 473 19.16 11.36 -17.37
CA ASP A 473 19.65 9.99 -17.41
C ASP A 473 21.18 9.90 -17.20
N ARG A 474 21.69 8.67 -17.11
CA ARG A 474 23.12 8.41 -16.88
C ARG A 474 24.01 8.86 -18.04
N GLN A 475 23.46 9.08 -19.23
CA GLN A 475 24.15 9.61 -20.41
C GLN A 475 24.13 11.15 -20.47
N GLY A 476 23.52 11.80 -19.46
CA GLY A 476 23.39 13.26 -19.42
C GLY A 476 22.28 13.81 -20.32
N ARG A 477 21.36 12.96 -20.78
CA ARG A 477 20.21 13.39 -21.59
C ARG A 477 19.07 13.85 -20.68
N VAL A 478 18.47 14.99 -21.02
CA VAL A 478 17.37 15.59 -20.28
C VAL A 478 16.07 14.87 -20.61
N GLY A 479 15.36 14.44 -19.57
CA GLY A 479 14.10 13.72 -19.64
C GLY A 479 12.89 14.57 -19.23
N GLU A 480 12.11 14.05 -18.31
CA GLU A 480 10.85 14.63 -17.85
C GLU A 480 10.87 14.95 -16.35
N GLY A 481 9.75 15.40 -15.78
CA GLY A 481 9.57 15.57 -14.36
C GLY A 481 8.95 14.33 -13.69
N ALA A 482 8.79 14.36 -12.37
CA ALA A 482 8.09 13.29 -11.66
C ALA A 482 6.61 13.17 -12.08
N THR A 483 5.97 14.30 -12.41
CA THR A 483 4.53 14.33 -12.78
C THR A 483 4.21 15.10 -14.05
N CYS A 484 5.20 15.61 -14.76
CA CYS A 484 5.03 16.48 -15.93
C CYS A 484 6.12 16.24 -16.99
N THR A 485 5.87 16.75 -18.18
CA THR A 485 6.86 16.90 -19.26
C THR A 485 7.22 18.37 -19.40
N TYR A 486 8.37 18.71 -19.96
CA TYR A 486 8.82 20.08 -20.12
C TYR A 486 8.93 20.51 -21.57
N LEU A 487 8.69 21.81 -21.81
CA LEU A 487 9.19 22.54 -22.96
C LEU A 487 10.33 23.45 -22.53
N PHE A 488 11.33 23.51 -23.34
CA PHE A 488 12.51 24.36 -23.18
C PHE A 488 12.57 25.39 -24.31
N GLN A 489 12.78 26.64 -23.97
CA GLN A 489 13.10 27.65 -24.99
C GLN A 489 14.61 27.71 -25.15
N LEU A 490 15.08 27.24 -26.29
CA LEU A 490 16.49 27.22 -26.70
C LEU A 490 16.67 28.03 -27.98
N HIS A 491 17.50 29.09 -27.93
CA HIS A 491 17.74 29.96 -29.06
C HIS A 491 16.45 30.53 -29.71
N GLY A 492 15.45 30.81 -28.91
CA GLY A 492 14.15 31.33 -29.35
C GLY A 492 13.16 30.28 -29.86
N GLU A 493 13.51 29.00 -29.93
CA GLU A 493 12.65 27.91 -30.36
C GLU A 493 12.18 27.10 -29.14
N TRP A 494 10.91 26.65 -29.17
CA TRP A 494 10.38 25.73 -28.16
C TRP A 494 10.65 24.28 -28.57
N VAL A 495 11.29 23.54 -27.69
CA VAL A 495 11.63 22.12 -27.89
C VAL A 495 11.18 21.28 -26.69
N THR A 496 10.93 19.99 -26.93
CA THR A 496 10.63 19.01 -25.90
C THR A 496 11.50 17.77 -26.08
N PRO A 497 11.89 17.07 -25.00
CA PRO A 497 12.69 15.86 -25.10
C PRO A 497 12.05 14.81 -26.01
N SER A 498 12.87 14.11 -26.77
CA SER A 498 12.45 13.02 -27.64
C SER A 498 11.99 11.81 -26.84
N LEU A 499 11.00 11.06 -27.34
CA LEU A 499 10.60 9.78 -26.75
C LEU A 499 11.73 8.75 -26.69
N ALA A 500 12.76 8.90 -27.54
CA ALA A 500 13.94 8.03 -27.56
C ALA A 500 14.76 8.06 -26.25
N VAL A 501 14.59 9.10 -25.41
CA VAL A 501 15.24 9.15 -24.08
C VAL A 501 14.42 8.46 -22.99
N GLY A 502 13.29 7.82 -23.33
CA GLY A 502 12.46 7.06 -22.39
C GLY A 502 11.43 7.88 -21.61
N VAL A 503 11.11 9.09 -22.05
CA VAL A 503 10.06 9.92 -21.46
C VAL A 503 8.66 9.40 -21.81
N LEU A 504 7.71 9.64 -20.91
CA LEU A 504 6.30 9.30 -21.13
C LEU A 504 5.75 10.06 -22.37
N PRO A 505 4.97 9.42 -23.26
CA PRO A 505 4.21 10.10 -24.29
C PRO A 505 3.07 10.92 -23.65
N GLY A 506 3.43 12.07 -23.08
CA GLY A 506 2.52 12.95 -22.36
C GLY A 506 1.41 13.48 -23.26
N ILE A 507 0.14 13.51 -22.79
CA ILE A 507 -1.00 13.98 -23.57
C ILE A 507 -0.77 15.44 -24.03
N MET A 508 -0.45 16.33 -23.09
CA MET A 508 -0.21 17.74 -23.43
C MET A 508 1.04 17.93 -24.30
N ARG A 509 2.05 17.06 -24.15
CA ARG A 509 3.21 17.03 -25.05
C ARG A 509 2.77 16.71 -26.50
N GLY A 510 1.93 15.71 -26.68
CA GLY A 510 1.37 15.37 -28.00
C GLY A 510 0.61 16.54 -28.61
N VAL A 511 -0.28 17.18 -27.86
CA VAL A 511 -1.07 18.34 -28.32
C VAL A 511 -0.15 19.51 -28.74
N VAL A 512 0.90 19.79 -27.98
CA VAL A 512 1.88 20.84 -28.32
C VAL A 512 2.57 20.57 -29.65
N LEU A 513 2.95 19.33 -29.90
CA LEU A 513 3.58 18.92 -31.18
C LEU A 513 2.60 19.02 -32.34
N ASP A 514 1.36 18.54 -32.18
CA ASP A 514 0.31 18.60 -33.20
C ASP A 514 -0.06 20.03 -33.58
N LEU A 515 -0.02 20.96 -32.61
CA LEU A 515 -0.26 22.39 -32.85
C LEU A 515 0.96 23.12 -33.41
N GLY A 516 2.10 22.44 -33.60
CA GLY A 516 3.35 23.05 -34.09
C GLY A 516 3.90 24.13 -33.14
N ILE A 517 3.65 24.02 -31.84
CA ILE A 517 4.16 24.94 -30.81
C ILE A 517 5.62 24.65 -30.49
N ALA A 518 5.99 23.37 -30.48
CA ALA A 518 7.35 22.91 -30.22
C ALA A 518 7.72 21.76 -31.14
N THR A 519 9.02 21.46 -31.20
CA THR A 519 9.58 20.31 -31.94
C THR A 519 10.29 19.35 -30.97
N GLU A 520 10.40 18.09 -31.36
CA GLU A 520 11.21 17.13 -30.61
C GLU A 520 12.69 17.36 -30.81
N ARG A 521 13.45 17.32 -29.73
CA ARG A 521 14.90 17.42 -29.77
C ARG A 521 15.52 16.62 -28.64
N GLU A 522 16.65 15.96 -28.88
CA GLU A 522 17.48 15.46 -27.80
C GLU A 522 18.17 16.65 -27.11
N ILE A 523 18.01 16.79 -25.83
CA ILE A 523 18.52 17.88 -25.01
C ILE A 523 19.53 17.28 -24.03
N SER A 524 20.74 17.85 -24.00
CA SER A 524 21.78 17.43 -23.06
C SER A 524 21.74 18.27 -21.78
N SER A 525 22.36 17.75 -20.71
CA SER A 525 22.55 18.52 -19.48
C SER A 525 23.37 19.81 -19.68
N GLU A 526 24.22 19.87 -20.69
CA GLU A 526 25.00 21.06 -21.09
C GLU A 526 24.09 22.15 -21.66
N ASP A 527 23.07 21.76 -22.45
CA ASP A 527 22.11 22.69 -23.05
C ASP A 527 21.30 23.46 -21.97
N LEU A 528 21.17 22.90 -20.77
CA LEU A 528 20.41 23.55 -19.66
C LEU A 528 21.00 24.92 -19.31
N GLY A 529 22.29 25.12 -19.50
CA GLY A 529 22.94 26.43 -19.34
C GLY A 529 22.40 27.52 -20.28
N SER A 530 21.92 27.13 -21.46
CA SER A 530 21.46 28.00 -22.54
C SER A 530 19.93 28.13 -22.63
N VAL A 531 19.18 27.53 -21.67
CA VAL A 531 17.74 27.63 -21.64
C VAL A 531 17.30 29.03 -21.20
N ASP A 532 16.54 29.73 -22.07
CA ASP A 532 16.00 31.07 -21.77
C ASP A 532 14.75 31.00 -20.87
N ALA A 533 13.86 30.04 -21.14
CA ALA A 533 12.61 29.85 -20.43
C ALA A 533 12.17 28.39 -20.48
N MET A 534 11.30 28.00 -19.54
CA MET A 534 10.72 26.65 -19.47
C MET A 534 9.23 26.73 -19.09
N VAL A 535 8.48 25.72 -19.54
CA VAL A 535 7.13 25.46 -19.05
C VAL A 535 6.96 23.96 -18.77
N ALA A 536 6.20 23.64 -17.72
CA ALA A 536 5.76 22.30 -17.40
C ALA A 536 4.40 22.02 -18.02
N LEU A 537 4.25 20.83 -18.61
CA LEU A 537 3.04 20.32 -19.24
C LEU A 537 2.49 19.12 -18.47
N SER A 538 1.24 19.13 -18.07
CA SER A 538 0.56 17.97 -17.54
C SER A 538 -0.95 18.04 -17.83
N SER A 539 -1.63 16.89 -17.82
CA SER A 539 -3.07 16.85 -18.10
C SER A 539 -3.90 17.64 -17.08
N LEU A 540 -3.42 17.83 -15.85
CA LEU A 540 -4.13 18.59 -14.82
C LEU A 540 -3.83 20.08 -14.85
N ARG A 541 -2.56 20.46 -15.01
CA ARG A 541 -2.13 21.86 -15.00
C ARG A 541 -2.16 22.52 -16.39
N ILE A 542 -2.29 21.71 -17.42
CA ILE A 542 -2.18 22.09 -18.84
C ILE A 542 -0.79 22.64 -19.17
N CYS A 543 -0.51 23.86 -18.76
CA CYS A 543 0.79 24.52 -18.97
C CYS A 543 1.06 25.49 -17.83
N VAL A 544 2.23 25.35 -17.20
CA VAL A 544 2.66 26.23 -16.10
C VAL A 544 4.12 26.67 -16.34
N PRO A 545 4.44 27.97 -16.23
CA PRO A 545 5.80 28.45 -16.40
C PRO A 545 6.70 28.01 -15.25
N ILE A 546 8.01 27.88 -15.52
CA ILE A 546 9.04 27.57 -14.52
C ILE A 546 9.73 28.87 -14.10
N ALA A 547 9.74 29.13 -12.79
CA ALA A 547 10.37 30.30 -12.20
C ALA A 547 11.88 30.12 -11.97
N SER A 548 12.30 28.88 -11.63
CA SER A 548 13.72 28.58 -11.42
C SER A 548 14.07 27.13 -11.73
N LEU A 549 15.31 26.92 -12.14
CA LEU A 549 15.98 25.65 -12.34
C LEU A 549 17.15 25.57 -11.36
N GLY A 550 16.98 24.85 -10.26
CA GLY A 550 17.84 24.94 -9.09
C GLY A 550 17.87 26.37 -8.55
N GLU A 551 19.06 26.91 -8.35
CA GLU A 551 19.27 28.31 -7.88
C GLU A 551 19.11 29.36 -9.00
N ARG A 552 19.10 28.91 -10.27
CA ARG A 552 19.02 29.82 -11.42
C ARG A 552 17.58 30.26 -11.67
N THR A 553 17.29 31.54 -11.56
CA THR A 553 16.01 32.14 -11.97
C THR A 553 15.87 32.12 -13.48
N LEU A 554 14.72 31.71 -13.98
CA LEU A 554 14.38 31.72 -15.40
C LEU A 554 13.41 32.86 -15.72
N LYS A 555 13.44 33.28 -16.98
CA LYS A 555 12.46 34.25 -17.49
C LYS A 555 11.10 33.59 -17.61
N ILE A 556 10.07 34.23 -17.12
CA ILE A 556 8.67 33.84 -17.35
C ILE A 556 8.22 34.52 -18.65
N PRO A 557 8.10 33.77 -19.76
CA PRO A 557 7.78 34.36 -21.05
C PRO A 557 6.28 34.67 -21.17
N LEU A 558 5.94 35.75 -21.84
CA LEU A 558 4.55 36.05 -22.18
C LEU A 558 3.92 34.97 -23.05
N GLU A 559 4.73 34.31 -23.86
CA GLU A 559 4.32 33.18 -24.69
C GLU A 559 3.74 32.01 -23.90
N SER A 560 4.11 31.83 -22.64
CA SER A 560 3.55 30.78 -21.79
C SER A 560 2.02 30.88 -21.63
N GLU A 561 1.51 32.11 -21.56
CA GLU A 561 0.06 32.36 -21.55
C GLU A 561 -0.59 32.04 -22.90
N LEU A 562 0.05 32.40 -24.00
CA LEU A 562 -0.42 32.05 -25.34
C LEU A 562 -0.41 30.53 -25.58
N ILE A 563 0.61 29.83 -25.10
CA ILE A 563 0.69 28.36 -25.14
C ILE A 563 -0.50 27.79 -24.35
N TYR A 564 -0.71 28.26 -23.12
CA TYR A 564 -1.84 27.81 -22.30
C TYR A 564 -3.18 28.00 -23.00
N GLN A 565 -3.44 29.20 -23.55
CA GLN A 565 -4.71 29.49 -24.21
C GLN A 565 -4.94 28.62 -25.46
N ARG A 566 -3.91 28.36 -26.25
CA ARG A 566 -3.98 27.45 -27.39
C ARG A 566 -4.30 26.02 -26.98
N LEU A 567 -3.65 25.53 -25.92
CA LEU A 567 -3.88 24.19 -25.36
C LEU A 567 -5.27 24.07 -24.73
N TRP A 568 -5.71 25.12 -24.04
CA TRP A 568 -7.05 25.18 -23.45
C TRP A 568 -8.15 25.17 -24.51
N SER A 569 -7.97 25.95 -25.58
CA SER A 569 -8.90 25.97 -26.73
C SER A 569 -8.96 24.60 -27.42
N ALA A 570 -7.82 23.92 -27.57
CA ALA A 570 -7.77 22.56 -28.10
C ALA A 570 -8.55 21.59 -27.18
N ALA A 571 -8.38 21.70 -25.86
CA ALA A 571 -9.09 20.88 -24.88
C ALA A 571 -10.61 21.08 -24.92
N GLN A 572 -11.07 22.31 -25.08
CA GLN A 572 -12.50 22.62 -25.22
C GLN A 572 -13.10 22.07 -26.51
N SER A 573 -12.36 22.10 -27.62
CA SER A 573 -12.82 21.53 -28.90
C SER A 573 -12.85 19.99 -28.88
N ASP A 574 -11.97 19.34 -28.15
CA ASP A 574 -11.91 17.88 -27.99
C ASP A 574 -13.05 17.35 -27.10
N SER A 575 -13.56 18.16 -26.16
CA SER A 575 -14.66 17.80 -25.24
C SER A 575 -16.07 17.82 -25.86
N VAL A 576 -16.21 18.10 -27.15
CA VAL A 576 -17.50 18.22 -27.87
C VAL A 576 -17.89 16.90 -28.57
N GLY A 577 -17.16 15.81 -28.34
CA GLY A 577 -17.49 14.45 -28.80
C GLY A 577 -18.44 13.70 -27.88
#